data_902425652092e579c94f396921d7172b
#
_entry.id   902425652092e579c94f396921d7172b
#
_cell.length_a   1.000
_cell.length_b   1.000
_cell.length_c   1.000
_cell.angle_alpha   90.00
_cell.angle_beta   90.00
_cell.angle_gamma   90.00
#
_symmetry.space_group_name_H-M   'P 1'
#
loop_
_entity.id
_entity.type
_entity.pdbx_description
1 polymer ?
#
loop_
_entity_poly.entity_id
_entity_poly.type
_entity_poly.pdbx_seq_one_letter_code
_entity_poly.pdbx_strand_id
1 'polypeptide(L)'
;MSTDIDFLYRPGFHFTPAKNWMNDPNGLVFHKGEYHLFYQHNPFGTKWGHMSWGHAVSTDLLNWKHLDIAISEDADGAIFSGSAVSIGDEIVAIYTRHTETNQTQCIATSKDNGRTFTKFESNPVLDLDMADFRDPKVFRYEDQWIMAVVKPHEHVCVFYKSIDLIKWEFLSEFGPAAAIGGVWECPDLFPLTYNGEELWVLLISLNPGAINNGTGTQYFVGSFDGVTFRPKYPIEKPRWLDHGRDNYAGATFNDAPDGRRIFIGWMANWQDLGSHPATSWTNAMTIPRELGLTKIGEEIVLTQQPLCSPTYELIIDTTKKHRSGLTGFVELGYDPSTQKIFVDNYTADVKPVNNRIHLKVLVDQSSVELYTSDGVSWITMAVFPQAGVTRALSDFG
;
A
#
# COMPACT_ATOMS: atom_id res chain seq x y z
N MET A 1 27.63 -18.88 -5.24
CA MET A 1 26.51 -19.66 -5.81
C MET A 1 25.13 -19.14 -5.38
N SER A 2 25.00 -18.00 -4.68
CA SER A 2 23.69 -17.38 -4.34
C SER A 2 23.12 -16.50 -5.47
N THR A 3 23.90 -16.22 -6.48
CA THR A 3 23.62 -15.22 -7.52
C THR A 3 22.50 -15.60 -8.50
N ASP A 4 22.31 -16.89 -8.79
CA ASP A 4 21.33 -17.31 -9.81
C ASP A 4 19.88 -17.27 -9.31
N ILE A 5 19.63 -17.64 -8.05
CA ILE A 5 18.29 -17.64 -7.43
C ILE A 5 17.79 -16.21 -7.21
N ASP A 6 18.63 -15.33 -6.69
CA ASP A 6 18.28 -13.94 -6.45
C ASP A 6 17.93 -13.22 -7.75
N PHE A 7 18.66 -13.50 -8.83
CA PHE A 7 18.38 -12.95 -10.16
C PHE A 7 17.10 -13.54 -10.77
N LEU A 8 16.84 -14.84 -10.57
CA LEU A 8 15.67 -15.53 -11.12
C LEU A 8 14.35 -14.92 -10.69
N TYR A 9 14.26 -14.47 -9.42
CA TYR A 9 13.03 -13.95 -8.82
C TYR A 9 12.96 -12.43 -8.74
N ARG A 10 14.06 -11.72 -9.02
CA ARG A 10 14.04 -10.25 -8.95
C ARG A 10 13.12 -9.69 -10.03
N PRO A 11 12.05 -8.96 -9.64
CA PRO A 11 11.13 -8.33 -10.56
C PRO A 11 11.82 -7.45 -11.60
N GLY A 12 11.25 -7.40 -12.80
CA GLY A 12 11.72 -6.56 -13.89
C GLY A 12 11.19 -5.14 -13.84
N PHE A 13 9.99 -4.95 -13.23
CA PHE A 13 9.34 -3.64 -13.16
C PHE A 13 8.69 -3.31 -11.82
N HIS A 14 8.57 -4.26 -10.88
CA HIS A 14 8.19 -3.97 -9.52
C HIS A 14 9.40 -3.53 -8.69
N PHE A 15 9.18 -2.59 -7.78
CA PHE A 15 10.24 -2.14 -6.88
C PHE A 15 10.61 -3.23 -5.87
N THR A 16 11.92 -3.43 -5.68
CA THR A 16 12.50 -4.28 -4.64
C THR A 16 13.64 -3.54 -3.96
N PRO A 17 13.99 -3.85 -2.70
CA PRO A 17 15.19 -3.30 -2.10
C PRO A 17 16.43 -3.77 -2.86
N ALA A 18 17.49 -2.97 -2.88
CA ALA A 18 18.77 -3.39 -3.48
C ALA A 18 19.30 -4.67 -2.83
N LYS A 19 19.11 -4.78 -1.52
CA LYS A 19 19.45 -5.94 -0.67
C LYS A 19 18.61 -5.96 0.59
N ASN A 20 18.59 -7.09 1.30
CA ASN A 20 18.01 -7.26 2.62
C ASN A 20 16.46 -7.17 2.65
N TRP A 21 15.90 -7.03 3.83
CA TRP A 21 14.47 -6.99 4.10
C TRP A 21 13.82 -5.66 3.72
N MET A 22 12.60 -5.73 3.19
CA MET A 22 11.71 -4.59 3.01
C MET A 22 10.28 -5.00 3.37
N ASN A 23 9.52 -4.08 4.00
CA ASN A 23 8.06 -4.17 4.12
C ASN A 23 7.39 -2.84 3.74
N ASP A 24 6.58 -2.23 4.57
CA ASP A 24 5.68 -1.11 4.28
C ASP A 24 6.32 0.03 3.47
N PRO A 25 5.64 0.54 2.44
CA PRO A 25 6.00 1.81 1.82
C PRO A 25 5.77 2.96 2.82
N ASN A 26 6.73 3.84 2.94
CA ASN A 26 6.72 4.95 3.87
C ASN A 26 7.05 6.27 3.17
N GLY A 27 6.70 7.38 3.82
CA GLY A 27 7.16 8.71 3.42
C GLY A 27 6.88 9.07 1.97
N LEU A 28 5.83 8.53 1.37
CA LEU A 28 5.50 8.71 -0.04
C LEU A 28 5.19 10.16 -0.34
N VAL A 29 6.07 10.83 -1.08
CA VAL A 29 5.96 12.26 -1.39
C VAL A 29 6.58 12.59 -2.74
N PHE A 30 5.96 13.53 -3.47
CA PHE A 30 6.60 14.17 -4.62
C PHE A 30 7.24 15.48 -4.20
N HIS A 31 8.52 15.65 -4.55
CA HIS A 31 9.28 16.85 -4.22
C HIS A 31 10.24 17.21 -5.36
N LYS A 32 10.14 18.44 -5.87
CA LYS A 32 11.03 19.00 -6.90
C LYS A 32 11.32 18.08 -8.09
N GLY A 33 10.28 17.43 -8.63
CA GLY A 33 10.39 16.58 -9.82
C GLY A 33 10.74 15.13 -9.55
N GLU A 34 10.89 14.73 -8.30
CA GLU A 34 11.15 13.34 -7.90
C GLU A 34 10.04 12.81 -7.00
N TYR A 35 9.58 11.58 -7.25
CA TYR A 35 8.80 10.77 -6.32
C TYR A 35 9.77 10.10 -5.35
N HIS A 36 9.57 10.28 -4.05
CA HIS A 36 10.34 9.64 -2.99
C HIS A 36 9.54 8.46 -2.44
N LEU A 37 10.13 7.28 -2.49
CA LEU A 37 9.65 6.07 -1.85
C LEU A 37 10.63 5.72 -0.72
N PHE A 38 10.21 5.94 0.51
CA PHE A 38 10.87 5.33 1.67
C PHE A 38 10.17 4.01 1.97
N TYR A 39 10.83 3.13 2.70
CA TYR A 39 10.26 1.83 3.04
C TYR A 39 10.88 1.28 4.32
N GLN A 40 10.10 0.50 5.05
CA GLN A 40 10.60 -0.25 6.19
C GLN A 40 11.73 -1.18 5.73
N HIS A 41 12.88 -1.08 6.34
CA HIS A 41 14.10 -1.76 5.90
C HIS A 41 14.94 -2.26 7.07
N ASN A 42 15.36 -3.54 7.00
CA ASN A 42 16.42 -4.04 7.85
C ASN A 42 17.75 -3.95 7.08
N PRO A 43 18.68 -3.05 7.44
CA PRO A 43 19.93 -2.90 6.71
C PRO A 43 20.92 -4.05 6.92
N PHE A 44 20.68 -4.95 7.88
CA PHE A 44 21.61 -5.99 8.30
C PHE A 44 21.22 -7.39 7.87
N GLY A 45 20.00 -7.61 7.38
CA GLY A 45 19.57 -8.95 6.99
C GLY A 45 18.23 -9.01 6.25
N THR A 46 17.91 -10.22 5.78
CA THR A 46 16.70 -10.53 4.98
C THR A 46 15.48 -10.91 5.82
N LYS A 47 15.51 -10.65 7.12
CA LYS A 47 14.39 -10.87 8.05
C LYS A 47 13.98 -9.56 8.68
N TRP A 48 12.73 -9.48 9.14
CA TRP A 48 12.25 -8.35 9.91
C TRP A 48 13.08 -8.12 11.18
N GLY A 49 13.38 -6.88 11.47
CA GLY A 49 14.16 -6.43 12.62
C GLY A 49 15.00 -5.20 12.24
N HIS A 50 15.55 -4.50 13.20
CA HIS A 50 16.42 -3.31 12.97
C HIS A 50 15.78 -2.28 12.02
N MET A 51 14.48 -1.98 12.24
CA MET A 51 13.73 -1.15 11.31
C MET A 51 14.31 0.25 11.18
N SER A 52 14.64 0.56 9.94
CA SER A 52 15.09 1.86 9.45
C SER A 52 14.30 2.22 8.19
N TRP A 53 14.32 3.47 7.73
CA TRP A 53 13.76 3.82 6.44
C TRP A 53 14.82 3.72 5.34
N GLY A 54 14.70 2.69 4.49
CA GLY A 54 15.37 2.66 3.20
C GLY A 54 14.78 3.72 2.27
N HIS A 55 15.47 4.07 1.17
CA HIS A 55 15.06 5.17 0.30
C HIS A 55 15.34 4.90 -1.16
N ALA A 56 14.40 5.28 -2.01
CA ALA A 56 14.58 5.34 -3.45
C ALA A 56 13.82 6.53 -4.05
N VAL A 57 14.28 7.00 -5.23
CA VAL A 57 13.62 8.09 -5.96
C VAL A 57 13.34 7.67 -7.40
N SER A 58 12.29 8.26 -7.97
CA SER A 58 11.91 8.05 -9.38
C SER A 58 11.31 9.34 -9.95
N THR A 59 11.44 9.53 -11.25
CA THR A 59 10.74 10.60 -12.00
C THR A 59 9.48 10.10 -12.69
N ASP A 60 9.28 8.79 -12.78
CA ASP A 60 8.20 8.15 -13.55
C ASP A 60 7.44 7.04 -12.77
N LEU A 61 7.83 6.76 -11.50
CA LEU A 61 7.26 5.75 -10.63
C LEU A 61 7.55 4.29 -11.04
N LEU A 62 8.24 4.07 -12.14
CA LEU A 62 8.58 2.73 -12.66
C LEU A 62 10.08 2.46 -12.60
N ASN A 63 10.89 3.49 -12.86
CA ASN A 63 12.34 3.39 -12.82
C ASN A 63 12.87 4.04 -11.54
N TRP A 64 13.38 3.22 -10.62
CA TRP A 64 13.79 3.65 -9.30
C TRP A 64 15.30 3.66 -9.13
N LYS A 65 15.80 4.72 -8.53
CA LYS A 65 17.20 4.84 -8.09
C LYS A 65 17.26 4.73 -6.57
N HIS A 66 17.94 3.69 -6.08
CA HIS A 66 18.21 3.54 -4.66
C HIS A 66 19.14 4.63 -4.15
N LEU A 67 18.85 5.10 -2.96
CA LEU A 67 19.65 6.04 -2.18
C LEU A 67 20.11 5.40 -0.87
N ASP A 68 20.90 6.13 -0.10
CA ASP A 68 21.31 5.72 1.24
C ASP A 68 20.09 5.68 2.19
N ILE A 69 20.23 5.00 3.32
CA ILE A 69 19.21 4.94 4.37
C ILE A 69 18.88 6.36 4.80
N ALA A 70 17.59 6.72 4.75
CA ALA A 70 17.15 8.08 5.08
C ALA A 70 17.12 8.32 6.59
N ILE A 71 16.52 7.39 7.35
CA ILE A 71 16.38 7.49 8.81
C ILE A 71 16.74 6.14 9.41
N SER A 72 17.85 6.08 10.14
CA SER A 72 18.33 4.86 10.79
C SER A 72 17.76 4.72 12.19
N GLU A 73 17.54 3.45 12.62
CA GLU A 73 17.36 3.15 14.04
C GLU A 73 18.59 3.65 14.82
N ASP A 74 18.39 3.95 16.08
CA ASP A 74 19.43 4.35 17.03
C ASP A 74 19.08 3.90 18.46
N ALA A 75 19.79 4.44 19.45
CA ALA A 75 19.53 4.11 20.84
C ALA A 75 18.15 4.53 21.35
N ASP A 76 17.47 5.45 20.67
CA ASP A 76 16.13 5.92 21.03
C ASP A 76 15.02 4.98 20.54
N GLY A 77 15.30 4.10 19.59
CA GLY A 77 14.36 3.08 19.10
C GLY A 77 14.40 2.83 17.59
N ALA A 78 13.61 1.86 17.17
CA ALA A 78 13.42 1.52 15.77
C ALA A 78 12.51 2.53 15.05
N ILE A 79 12.69 2.67 13.74
CA ILE A 79 11.93 3.59 12.89
C ILE A 79 10.83 2.81 12.19
N PHE A 80 9.59 2.95 12.70
CA PHE A 80 8.41 2.32 12.12
C PHE A 80 7.75 3.21 11.06
N SER A 81 6.62 2.76 10.53
CA SER A 81 5.94 3.37 9.40
C SER A 81 5.49 4.81 9.66
N GLY A 82 5.27 5.53 8.58
CA GLY A 82 4.83 6.90 8.58
C GLY A 82 4.79 7.53 7.19
N SER A 83 4.70 8.85 7.12
CA SER A 83 4.52 9.63 5.91
C SER A 83 5.54 10.75 5.77
N ALA A 84 5.51 11.45 4.63
CA ALA A 84 6.29 12.66 4.42
C ALA A 84 5.47 13.72 3.70
N VAL A 85 5.81 14.98 3.92
CA VAL A 85 5.23 16.14 3.25
C VAL A 85 6.32 17.06 2.70
N SER A 86 5.99 17.76 1.60
CA SER A 86 6.87 18.75 0.98
C SER A 86 6.49 20.16 1.47
N ILE A 87 7.44 20.91 2.03
CA ILE A 87 7.22 22.27 2.54
C ILE A 87 8.30 23.19 1.99
N GLY A 88 7.97 23.98 0.98
CA GLY A 88 8.93 24.84 0.31
C GLY A 88 10.10 24.02 -0.26
N ASP A 89 11.29 24.21 0.28
CA ASP A 89 12.50 23.50 -0.14
C ASP A 89 12.84 22.26 0.69
N GLU A 90 11.99 21.90 1.65
CA GLU A 90 12.25 20.85 2.61
C GLU A 90 11.29 19.67 2.46
N ILE A 91 11.76 18.47 2.78
CA ILE A 91 10.91 17.28 3.03
C ILE A 91 10.89 17.07 4.53
N VAL A 92 9.68 16.99 5.10
CA VAL A 92 9.49 16.62 6.51
C VAL A 92 8.91 15.21 6.55
N ALA A 93 9.66 14.26 7.10
CA ALA A 93 9.23 12.90 7.39
C ALA A 93 8.58 12.87 8.78
N ILE A 94 7.43 12.22 8.90
CA ILE A 94 6.71 11.95 10.14
C ILE A 94 6.62 10.44 10.30
N TYR A 95 7.20 9.89 11.36
CA TYR A 95 7.36 8.46 11.56
C TYR A 95 7.06 8.03 12.98
N THR A 96 6.78 6.76 13.17
CA THR A 96 6.66 6.17 14.51
C THR A 96 8.03 5.73 14.99
N ARG A 97 8.43 6.20 16.17
CA ARG A 97 9.55 5.65 16.93
C ARG A 97 9.02 4.53 17.82
N HIS A 98 9.56 3.33 17.66
CA HIS A 98 9.17 2.15 18.42
C HIS A 98 10.22 1.74 19.44
N THR A 99 9.75 1.55 20.66
CA THR A 99 10.45 0.84 21.75
C THR A 99 9.58 -0.33 22.22
N GLU A 100 10.10 -1.19 23.10
CA GLU A 100 9.33 -2.32 23.62
C GLU A 100 8.07 -1.88 24.42
N THR A 101 8.05 -0.68 24.94
CA THR A 101 6.98 -0.22 25.85
C THR A 101 6.21 0.99 25.34
N ASN A 102 6.69 1.69 24.29
CA ASN A 102 6.07 2.92 23.82
C ASN A 102 6.27 3.13 22.32
N GLN A 103 5.23 3.60 21.65
CA GLN A 103 5.25 4.06 20.27
C GLN A 103 4.85 5.54 20.22
N THR A 104 5.72 6.37 19.67
CA THR A 104 5.55 7.83 19.63
C THR A 104 5.76 8.36 18.23
N GLN A 105 5.10 9.48 17.87
CA GLN A 105 5.29 10.09 16.58
C GLN A 105 6.44 11.10 16.64
N CYS A 106 7.34 10.99 15.68
CA CYS A 106 8.56 11.77 15.56
C CYS A 106 8.68 12.42 14.18
N ILE A 107 9.52 13.44 14.05
CA ILE A 107 9.83 14.07 12.76
C ILE A 107 11.32 14.10 12.47
N ALA A 108 11.64 14.07 11.16
CA ALA A 108 12.97 14.34 10.64
C ALA A 108 12.85 15.19 9.38
N THR A 109 13.82 16.08 9.14
CA THR A 109 13.78 17.05 8.05
C THR A 109 14.97 16.89 7.12
N SER A 110 14.72 16.97 5.82
CA SER A 110 15.73 17.05 4.77
C SER A 110 15.69 18.40 4.08
N LYS A 111 16.87 19.01 3.86
CA LYS A 111 17.06 20.27 3.14
C LYS A 111 17.85 20.12 1.84
N ASP A 112 18.11 18.89 1.44
CA ASP A 112 18.94 18.53 0.28
C ASP A 112 18.18 17.56 -0.68
N ASN A 113 16.89 17.81 -0.86
CA ASN A 113 15.99 16.99 -1.68
C ASN A 113 15.97 15.51 -1.22
N GLY A 114 15.87 15.26 0.08
CA GLY A 114 15.74 13.92 0.64
C GLY A 114 17.04 13.10 0.70
N ARG A 115 18.22 13.69 0.41
CA ARG A 115 19.48 12.93 0.40
C ARG A 115 19.96 12.63 1.82
N THR A 116 19.74 13.55 2.76
CA THR A 116 20.02 13.36 4.19
C THR A 116 18.85 13.86 5.04
N PHE A 117 18.65 13.23 6.19
CA PHE A 117 17.62 13.62 7.17
C PHE A 117 18.23 13.90 8.53
N THR A 118 17.74 14.95 9.18
CA THR A 118 18.10 15.30 10.56
C THR A 118 16.86 15.10 11.44
N LYS A 119 16.96 14.22 12.44
CA LYS A 119 15.91 14.03 13.45
C LYS A 119 15.72 15.31 14.26
N PHE A 120 14.48 15.65 14.56
CA PHE A 120 14.16 16.81 15.37
C PHE A 120 14.64 16.59 16.82
N GLU A 121 15.36 17.57 17.36
CA GLU A 121 16.01 17.45 18.67
C GLU A 121 15.00 17.26 19.81
N SER A 122 13.80 17.84 19.68
CA SER A 122 12.74 17.76 20.69
C SER A 122 11.70 16.68 20.39
N ASN A 123 12.06 15.63 19.64
CA ASN A 123 11.17 14.47 19.48
C ASN A 123 10.91 13.79 20.84
N PRO A 124 9.72 13.18 21.04
CA PRO A 124 8.60 13.03 20.10
C PRO A 124 7.73 14.28 19.98
N VAL A 125 7.01 14.44 18.85
CA VAL A 125 6.01 15.49 18.66
C VAL A 125 4.61 15.08 19.09
N LEU A 126 4.35 13.78 19.23
CA LEU A 126 3.10 13.24 19.76
C LEU A 126 3.39 11.93 20.51
N ASP A 127 3.00 11.88 21.77
CA ASP A 127 3.19 10.76 22.69
C ASP A 127 1.92 10.58 23.54
N LEU A 128 1.35 9.38 23.59
CA LEU A 128 0.22 9.02 24.41
C LEU A 128 0.58 8.04 25.53
N ASP A 129 1.87 7.73 25.70
CA ASP A 129 2.36 6.70 26.64
C ASP A 129 1.69 5.32 26.39
N MET A 130 1.68 4.91 25.10
CA MET A 130 1.04 3.67 24.64
C MET A 130 2.07 2.77 23.95
N ALA A 131 2.01 1.47 24.23
CA ALA A 131 2.84 0.46 23.58
C ALA A 131 2.55 0.33 22.09
N ASP A 132 1.29 0.57 21.68
CA ASP A 132 0.82 0.48 20.29
C ASP A 132 0.04 1.74 19.90
N PHE A 133 0.73 2.67 19.21
CA PHE A 133 0.18 3.91 18.66
C PHE A 133 1.06 4.34 17.49
N ARG A 134 0.65 4.09 16.23
CA ARG A 134 1.56 4.12 15.09
C ARG A 134 0.96 4.55 13.75
N ASP A 135 1.87 4.65 12.76
CA ASP A 135 1.63 4.82 11.34
C ASP A 135 0.99 6.16 10.97
N PRO A 136 1.62 7.30 11.30
CA PRO A 136 1.06 8.61 11.05
C PRO A 136 1.04 8.94 9.56
N LYS A 137 -0.16 9.15 9.00
CA LYS A 137 -0.35 9.78 7.69
C LYS A 137 -0.68 11.25 7.88
N VAL A 138 0.21 12.10 7.43
CA VAL A 138 0.06 13.56 7.49
C VAL A 138 -0.21 14.13 6.10
N PHE A 139 -1.16 15.04 6.01
CA PHE A 139 -1.50 15.75 4.77
C PHE A 139 -1.98 17.17 5.06
N ARG A 140 -1.97 18.02 4.02
CA ARG A 140 -2.47 19.40 4.12
C ARG A 140 -3.98 19.44 3.95
N TYR A 141 -4.67 20.14 4.84
CA TYR A 141 -6.08 20.49 4.73
C TYR A 141 -6.25 21.98 5.01
N GLU A 142 -6.64 22.75 3.99
CA GLU A 142 -6.66 24.21 4.07
C GLU A 142 -5.33 24.78 4.59
N ASP A 143 -5.32 25.49 5.69
CA ASP A 143 -4.15 26.11 6.32
C ASP A 143 -3.53 25.29 7.44
N GLN A 144 -4.00 24.09 7.69
CA GLN A 144 -3.50 23.21 8.77
C GLN A 144 -3.05 21.86 8.22
N TRP A 145 -2.26 21.17 9.02
CA TRP A 145 -1.88 19.79 8.82
C TRP A 145 -2.85 18.88 9.58
N ILE A 146 -3.24 17.80 8.94
CA ILE A 146 -4.01 16.73 9.58
C ILE A 146 -3.12 15.49 9.66
N MET A 147 -3.14 14.82 10.81
CA MET A 147 -2.55 13.50 11.01
C MET A 147 -3.66 12.50 11.25
N ALA A 148 -3.68 11.42 10.46
CA ALA A 148 -4.40 10.20 10.76
C ALA A 148 -3.40 9.18 11.31
N VAL A 149 -3.65 8.60 12.48
CA VAL A 149 -2.76 7.66 13.17
C VAL A 149 -3.62 6.61 13.89
N VAL A 150 -3.14 5.38 14.06
CA VAL A 150 -3.99 4.32 14.63
C VAL A 150 -3.64 3.95 16.07
N LYS A 151 -4.67 3.60 16.82
CA LYS A 151 -4.61 2.76 18.02
C LYS A 151 -4.97 1.33 17.60
N PRO A 152 -3.98 0.48 17.30
CA PRO A 152 -4.16 -0.77 16.56
C PRO A 152 -5.16 -1.74 17.16
N HIS A 153 -5.05 -2.00 18.46
CA HIS A 153 -5.87 -2.97 19.19
C HIS A 153 -7.28 -2.46 19.50
N GLU A 154 -7.45 -1.14 19.56
CA GLU A 154 -8.75 -0.50 19.76
C GLU A 154 -9.54 -0.43 18.44
N HIS A 155 -8.88 -0.69 17.29
CA HIS A 155 -9.43 -0.51 15.93
C HIS A 155 -9.94 0.91 15.70
N VAL A 156 -9.11 1.88 16.06
CA VAL A 156 -9.46 3.30 15.99
C VAL A 156 -8.40 4.06 15.19
N CYS A 157 -8.84 4.81 14.17
CA CYS A 157 -8.06 5.84 13.52
C CYS A 157 -8.33 7.18 14.21
N VAL A 158 -7.29 7.80 14.72
CA VAL A 158 -7.36 9.08 15.47
C VAL A 158 -6.89 10.20 14.57
N PHE A 159 -7.64 11.32 14.57
CA PHE A 159 -7.27 12.50 13.81
C PHE A 159 -6.77 13.60 14.74
N TYR A 160 -5.67 14.21 14.35
CA TYR A 160 -5.08 15.40 14.99
C TYR A 160 -4.89 16.50 13.98
N LYS A 161 -4.79 17.76 14.43
CA LYS A 161 -4.41 18.91 13.64
C LYS A 161 -3.15 19.59 14.18
N SER A 162 -2.42 20.26 13.30
CA SER A 162 -1.26 21.07 13.64
C SER A 162 -1.10 22.22 12.65
N ILE A 163 -0.48 23.33 13.06
CA ILE A 163 -0.05 24.42 12.18
C ILE A 163 1.44 24.33 11.85
N ASP A 164 2.22 23.60 12.65
CA ASP A 164 3.70 23.61 12.62
C ASP A 164 4.33 22.20 12.55
N LEU A 165 3.53 21.12 12.50
CA LEU A 165 3.93 19.71 12.57
C LEU A 165 4.58 19.28 13.89
N ILE A 166 4.67 20.18 14.86
CA ILE A 166 5.33 19.94 16.15
C ILE A 166 4.29 19.78 17.26
N LYS A 167 3.28 20.65 17.27
CA LYS A 167 2.21 20.64 18.27
C LYS A 167 0.93 20.10 17.65
N TRP A 168 0.43 19.01 18.19
CA TRP A 168 -0.76 18.33 17.70
C TRP A 168 -1.92 18.45 18.67
N GLU A 169 -3.07 18.84 18.16
CA GLU A 169 -4.35 18.93 18.89
C GLU A 169 -5.28 17.83 18.40
N PHE A 170 -5.88 17.09 19.33
CA PHE A 170 -6.88 16.07 19.04
C PHE A 170 -8.11 16.67 18.34
N LEU A 171 -8.62 15.97 17.33
CA LEU A 171 -9.83 16.34 16.61
C LEU A 171 -10.96 15.36 16.84
N SER A 172 -10.78 14.11 16.42
CA SER A 172 -11.81 13.07 16.47
C SER A 172 -11.22 11.68 16.28
N GLU A 173 -12.09 10.68 16.36
CA GLU A 173 -11.75 9.27 16.12
C GLU A 173 -12.75 8.65 15.15
N PHE A 174 -12.27 7.64 14.39
CA PHE A 174 -13.09 6.78 13.54
C PHE A 174 -12.80 5.32 13.84
N GLY A 175 -13.86 4.54 14.09
CA GLY A 175 -13.79 3.11 14.40
C GLY A 175 -14.36 2.76 15.78
N PRO A 176 -14.44 1.46 16.14
CA PRO A 176 -14.24 0.29 15.27
C PRO A 176 -15.26 0.21 14.12
N ALA A 177 -14.84 -0.32 12.97
CA ALA A 177 -15.69 -0.43 11.80
C ALA A 177 -15.28 -1.60 10.89
N ALA A 178 -16.25 -2.23 10.24
CA ALA A 178 -16.10 -3.30 9.26
C ALA A 178 -15.22 -4.45 9.76
N ALA A 179 -14.03 -4.67 9.20
CA ALA A 179 -13.14 -5.75 9.61
C ALA A 179 -12.30 -5.36 10.84
N ILE A 180 -12.41 -6.15 11.90
CA ILE A 180 -11.73 -5.98 13.19
C ILE A 180 -11.10 -7.30 13.68
N GLY A 181 -10.80 -8.24 12.76
CA GLY A 181 -10.26 -9.55 13.11
C GLY A 181 -8.78 -9.56 13.55
N GLY A 182 -8.09 -8.46 13.38
CA GLY A 182 -6.70 -8.25 13.76
C GLY A 182 -6.43 -6.78 14.07
N VAL A 183 -5.17 -6.38 14.19
CA VAL A 183 -4.81 -4.98 14.46
C VAL A 183 -5.01 -4.09 13.24
N TRP A 184 -5.38 -2.83 13.47
CA TRP A 184 -5.41 -1.81 12.42
C TRP A 184 -4.05 -1.14 12.29
N GLU A 185 -3.62 -0.90 11.02
CA GLU A 185 -2.32 -0.31 10.68
C GLU A 185 -2.45 0.61 9.46
N CYS A 186 -1.45 1.45 9.26
CA CYS A 186 -1.22 2.23 8.04
C CYS A 186 -2.48 2.95 7.51
N PRO A 187 -3.06 3.88 8.28
CA PRO A 187 -4.20 4.67 7.82
C PRO A 187 -3.77 5.61 6.70
N ASP A 188 -4.64 5.83 5.70
CA ASP A 188 -4.45 6.88 4.71
C ASP A 188 -5.77 7.56 4.38
N LEU A 189 -5.86 8.87 4.56
CA LEU A 189 -7.05 9.67 4.30
C LEU A 189 -6.76 10.70 3.20
N PHE A 190 -7.57 10.69 2.13
CA PHE A 190 -7.37 11.57 0.98
C PHE A 190 -8.67 11.86 0.22
N PRO A 191 -8.75 13.02 -0.46
CA PRO A 191 -9.87 13.34 -1.35
C PRO A 191 -9.71 12.73 -2.73
N LEU A 192 -10.86 12.40 -3.35
CA LEU A 192 -11.04 12.09 -4.76
C LEU A 192 -12.28 12.77 -5.29
N THR A 193 -12.28 13.15 -6.58
CA THR A 193 -13.44 13.78 -7.22
C THR A 193 -14.25 12.75 -8.01
N TYR A 194 -15.57 12.72 -7.80
CA TYR A 194 -16.52 11.96 -8.60
C TYR A 194 -17.64 12.87 -9.11
N ASN A 195 -17.77 13.03 -10.43
CA ASN A 195 -18.78 13.91 -11.06
C ASN A 195 -18.82 15.35 -10.49
N GLY A 196 -17.66 15.90 -10.12
CA GLY A 196 -17.55 17.26 -9.55
C GLY A 196 -17.83 17.34 -8.04
N GLU A 197 -18.19 16.23 -7.38
CA GLU A 197 -18.31 16.13 -5.93
C GLU A 197 -16.97 15.63 -5.36
N GLU A 198 -16.44 16.32 -4.33
CA GLU A 198 -15.31 15.83 -3.56
C GLU A 198 -15.80 14.80 -2.55
N LEU A 199 -15.21 13.61 -2.61
CA LEU A 199 -15.41 12.53 -1.64
C LEU A 199 -14.07 12.17 -1.01
N TRP A 200 -14.10 11.76 0.23
CA TRP A 200 -12.91 11.33 0.96
C TRP A 200 -12.86 9.82 1.07
N VAL A 201 -11.67 9.27 0.93
CA VAL A 201 -11.42 7.84 1.09
C VAL A 201 -10.47 7.65 2.26
N LEU A 202 -10.87 6.77 3.19
CA LEU A 202 -10.02 6.31 4.28
C LEU A 202 -9.62 4.86 4.00
N LEU A 203 -8.33 4.59 3.86
CA LEU A 203 -7.74 3.25 3.83
C LEU A 203 -7.33 2.86 5.25
N ILE A 204 -7.53 1.59 5.60
CA ILE A 204 -7.04 0.98 6.84
C ILE A 204 -6.54 -0.43 6.53
N SER A 205 -5.29 -0.69 6.82
CA SER A 205 -4.71 -2.03 6.74
C SER A 205 -5.05 -2.86 7.98
N LEU A 206 -5.18 -4.17 7.82
CA LEU A 206 -5.61 -5.10 8.87
C LEU A 206 -4.71 -6.34 8.90
N ASN A 207 -4.23 -6.74 10.10
CA ASN A 207 -3.33 -7.87 10.31
C ASN A 207 -3.65 -8.68 11.57
N PRO A 208 -4.10 -9.96 11.45
CA PRO A 208 -4.71 -10.60 10.28
C PRO A 208 -6.21 -10.23 10.14
N GLY A 209 -6.97 -11.06 9.43
CA GLY A 209 -8.43 -10.98 9.38
C GLY A 209 -8.99 -10.34 8.11
N ALA A 210 -8.17 -10.16 7.09
CA ALA A 210 -8.62 -9.74 5.77
C ALA A 210 -9.36 -10.87 5.02
N ILE A 211 -9.91 -10.57 3.86
CA ILE A 211 -10.69 -11.51 3.03
C ILE A 211 -9.91 -12.79 2.66
N ASN A 212 -8.60 -12.69 2.60
CA ASN A 212 -7.66 -13.79 2.29
C ASN A 212 -7.22 -14.60 3.52
N ASN A 213 -7.81 -14.33 4.70
CA ASN A 213 -7.44 -14.85 6.02
C ASN A 213 -6.04 -14.40 6.52
N GLY A 214 -5.43 -13.43 5.85
CA GLY A 214 -4.15 -12.85 6.20
C GLY A 214 -4.24 -11.33 6.36
N THR A 215 -3.21 -10.64 5.90
CA THR A 215 -3.17 -9.18 5.83
C THR A 215 -3.90 -8.65 4.60
N GLY A 216 -4.48 -7.46 4.72
CA GLY A 216 -5.15 -6.77 3.61
C GLY A 216 -5.57 -5.36 3.99
N THR A 217 -6.06 -4.60 3.02
CA THR A 217 -6.47 -3.21 3.21
C THR A 217 -7.96 -3.04 2.89
N GLN A 218 -8.71 -2.58 3.89
CA GLN A 218 -10.11 -2.16 3.72
C GLN A 218 -10.19 -0.66 3.43
N TYR A 219 -11.30 -0.21 2.81
CA TYR A 219 -11.50 1.21 2.56
C TYR A 219 -12.92 1.67 2.85
N PHE A 220 -13.05 2.96 3.14
CA PHE A 220 -14.31 3.65 3.38
C PHE A 220 -14.40 4.87 2.48
N VAL A 221 -15.54 5.06 1.79
CA VAL A 221 -15.83 6.29 1.04
C VAL A 221 -16.76 7.14 1.90
N GLY A 222 -16.46 8.44 2.02
CA GLY A 222 -17.24 9.34 2.88
C GLY A 222 -16.95 10.80 2.62
N SER A 223 -17.06 11.61 3.67
CA SER A 223 -16.71 13.02 3.71
C SER A 223 -15.80 13.31 4.89
N PHE A 224 -14.97 14.35 4.76
CA PHE A 224 -14.15 14.86 5.85
C PHE A 224 -14.26 16.38 5.87
N ASP A 225 -14.56 16.95 7.04
CA ASP A 225 -14.81 18.39 7.23
C ASP A 225 -13.64 19.13 7.89
N GLY A 226 -12.45 18.51 7.87
CA GLY A 226 -11.27 19.02 8.57
C GLY A 226 -11.20 18.59 10.05
N VAL A 227 -12.25 17.94 10.55
CA VAL A 227 -12.36 17.47 11.95
C VAL A 227 -12.75 16.00 12.01
N THR A 228 -13.78 15.60 11.30
CA THR A 228 -14.40 14.28 11.41
C THR A 228 -14.56 13.62 10.06
N PHE A 229 -14.12 12.37 9.95
CA PHE A 229 -14.46 11.52 8.81
C PHE A 229 -15.83 10.86 9.04
N ARG A 230 -16.73 10.97 8.05
CA ARG A 230 -18.08 10.37 8.06
C ARG A 230 -18.26 9.47 6.86
N PRO A 231 -18.36 8.13 7.06
CA PRO A 231 -18.58 7.21 5.97
C PRO A 231 -19.93 7.46 5.31
N LYS A 232 -19.96 7.37 3.97
CA LYS A 232 -21.19 7.54 3.15
C LYS A 232 -22.09 6.31 3.17
N TYR A 233 -21.52 5.13 3.45
CA TYR A 233 -22.20 3.84 3.41
C TYR A 233 -22.10 3.14 4.77
N PRO A 234 -23.00 2.14 5.02
CA PRO A 234 -22.93 1.30 6.21
C PRO A 234 -21.53 0.69 6.42
N ILE A 235 -21.09 0.65 7.67
CA ILE A 235 -19.73 0.26 8.07
C ILE A 235 -19.64 -1.18 8.60
N GLU A 236 -20.71 -1.96 8.49
CA GLU A 236 -20.74 -3.34 8.99
C GLU A 236 -20.03 -4.33 8.08
N LYS A 237 -19.88 -3.98 6.80
CA LYS A 237 -19.23 -4.84 5.80
C LYS A 237 -17.98 -4.16 5.25
N PRO A 238 -16.82 -4.86 5.27
CA PRO A 238 -15.61 -4.33 4.70
C PRO A 238 -15.69 -4.25 3.17
N ARG A 239 -15.11 -3.21 2.60
CA ARG A 239 -14.75 -3.10 1.20
C ARG A 239 -13.25 -3.25 1.09
N TRP A 240 -12.81 -4.21 0.29
CA TRP A 240 -11.40 -4.54 0.16
C TRP A 240 -10.77 -3.85 -1.04
N LEU A 241 -9.58 -3.30 -0.84
CA LEU A 241 -8.77 -2.70 -1.90
C LEU A 241 -8.27 -3.76 -2.89
N ASP A 242 -7.92 -4.92 -2.39
CA ASP A 242 -7.40 -6.06 -3.14
C ASP A 242 -7.95 -7.36 -2.54
N HIS A 243 -8.18 -8.35 -3.37
CA HIS A 243 -8.71 -9.66 -2.97
C HIS A 243 -7.64 -10.75 -3.01
N GLY A 244 -6.44 -10.41 -3.47
CA GLY A 244 -5.29 -11.29 -3.47
C GLY A 244 -4.65 -11.43 -2.09
N ARG A 245 -3.62 -12.24 -2.04
CA ARG A 245 -2.90 -12.50 -0.81
C ARG A 245 -1.94 -11.38 -0.43
N ASP A 246 -1.35 -10.70 -1.42
CA ASP A 246 -0.12 -9.94 -1.24
C ASP A 246 -0.29 -8.46 -1.67
N ASN A 247 -1.05 -7.68 -0.90
CA ASN A 247 -1.11 -6.23 -1.00
C ASN A 247 -1.46 -5.65 0.36
N TYR A 248 -0.47 -5.11 1.07
CA TYR A 248 -0.61 -4.68 2.45
C TYR A 248 0.08 -3.35 2.72
N ALA A 249 -0.32 -2.66 3.81
CA ALA A 249 0.31 -1.46 4.36
C ALA A 249 0.51 -0.33 3.34
N GLY A 250 -0.27 -0.37 2.24
CA GLY A 250 -0.12 0.60 1.17
C GLY A 250 -0.64 1.98 1.53
N ALA A 251 -0.01 2.98 0.92
CA ALA A 251 -0.36 4.37 1.09
C ALA A 251 -0.26 5.15 -0.23
N THR A 252 -0.74 6.39 -0.22
CA THR A 252 -0.71 7.28 -1.37
C THR A 252 0.39 8.34 -1.25
N PHE A 253 0.94 8.75 -2.40
CA PHE A 253 1.90 9.86 -2.46
C PHE A 253 1.24 11.19 -2.10
N ASN A 254 1.85 11.93 -1.20
CA ASN A 254 1.55 13.32 -0.98
C ASN A 254 2.15 14.19 -2.11
N ASP A 255 1.53 15.33 -2.37
CA ASP A 255 2.01 16.35 -3.29
C ASP A 255 2.23 15.87 -4.75
N ALA A 256 1.61 14.73 -5.15
CA ALA A 256 1.70 14.25 -6.52
C ALA A 256 1.17 15.31 -7.52
N PRO A 257 1.83 15.49 -8.68
CA PRO A 257 1.42 16.47 -9.68
C PRO A 257 -0.03 16.27 -10.15
N ASP A 258 -0.65 17.34 -10.59
CA ASP A 258 -1.99 17.35 -11.20
C ASP A 258 -3.11 16.81 -10.27
N GLY A 259 -2.88 16.79 -8.97
CA GLY A 259 -3.82 16.28 -7.97
C GLY A 259 -4.04 14.76 -8.04
N ARG A 260 -3.17 14.04 -8.74
CA ARG A 260 -3.25 12.57 -8.85
C ARG A 260 -3.11 11.92 -7.49
N ARG A 261 -3.86 10.85 -7.29
CA ARG A 261 -3.75 10.02 -6.10
C ARG A 261 -3.13 8.68 -6.47
N ILE A 262 -1.84 8.53 -6.20
CA ILE A 262 -1.04 7.37 -6.60
C ILE A 262 -0.75 6.54 -5.36
N PHE A 263 -1.19 5.29 -5.40
CA PHE A 263 -1.04 4.29 -4.35
C PHE A 263 0.08 3.31 -4.70
N ILE A 264 0.80 2.84 -3.69
CA ILE A 264 1.71 1.69 -3.75
C ILE A 264 1.59 0.91 -2.44
N GLY A 265 1.62 -0.44 -2.51
CA GLY A 265 1.51 -1.32 -1.36
C GLY A 265 2.69 -2.28 -1.22
N TRP A 266 2.86 -2.89 -0.08
CA TRP A 266 3.80 -3.97 0.13
C TRP A 266 3.23 -5.28 -0.44
N MET A 267 3.93 -5.87 -1.41
CA MET A 267 3.53 -7.12 -2.06
C MET A 267 4.03 -8.32 -1.25
N ALA A 268 3.41 -8.54 -0.11
CA ALA A 268 3.63 -9.70 0.76
C ALA A 268 2.49 -9.82 1.78
N ASN A 269 2.61 -10.84 2.64
CA ASN A 269 1.64 -11.16 3.69
C ASN A 269 2.39 -11.61 4.95
N TRP A 270 2.04 -11.06 6.12
CA TRP A 270 2.68 -11.41 7.38
C TRP A 270 2.57 -12.88 7.74
N GLN A 271 1.52 -13.58 7.28
CA GLN A 271 1.29 -15.00 7.56
C GLN A 271 2.17 -15.94 6.72
N ASP A 272 2.85 -15.42 5.68
CA ASP A 272 3.60 -16.25 4.72
C ASP A 272 5.04 -15.75 4.45
N LEU A 273 5.67 -15.15 5.44
CA LEU A 273 7.02 -14.56 5.31
C LEU A 273 8.15 -15.57 5.03
N GLY A 274 7.91 -16.86 5.24
CA GLY A 274 8.91 -17.91 5.04
C GLY A 274 9.06 -18.41 3.61
N SER A 275 8.19 -17.98 2.68
CA SER A 275 8.12 -18.53 1.31
C SER A 275 9.07 -17.86 0.31
N HIS A 276 9.68 -16.72 0.65
CA HIS A 276 10.54 -15.97 -0.27
C HIS A 276 11.87 -16.71 -0.52
N PRO A 277 12.15 -17.13 -1.76
CA PRO A 277 13.29 -18.01 -2.06
C PRO A 277 14.62 -17.28 -2.23
N ALA A 278 14.62 -15.97 -2.49
CA ALA A 278 15.84 -15.19 -2.66
C ALA A 278 16.60 -15.05 -1.34
N THR A 279 17.91 -14.93 -1.41
CA THR A 279 18.81 -14.98 -0.25
C THR A 279 19.44 -13.64 0.09
N SER A 280 19.50 -12.71 -0.85
CA SER A 280 20.12 -11.40 -0.67
C SER A 280 19.13 -10.24 -0.50
N TRP A 281 17.87 -10.44 -0.82
CA TRP A 281 16.79 -9.45 -0.73
C TRP A 281 15.46 -10.13 -0.40
N THR A 282 14.49 -9.40 0.13
CA THR A 282 13.17 -9.97 0.46
C THR A 282 12.08 -8.95 0.20
N ASN A 283 11.00 -9.40 -0.44
CA ASN A 283 9.77 -8.69 -0.75
C ASN A 283 9.89 -7.66 -1.90
N ALA A 284 8.72 -7.25 -2.39
CA ALA A 284 8.56 -6.25 -3.44
C ALA A 284 7.44 -5.26 -3.05
N MET A 285 7.32 -4.15 -3.77
CA MET A 285 6.12 -3.32 -3.77
C MET A 285 5.20 -3.75 -4.91
N THR A 286 3.89 -3.48 -4.78
CA THR A 286 2.94 -3.58 -5.90
C THR A 286 3.31 -2.59 -6.99
N ILE A 287 2.76 -2.77 -8.20
CA ILE A 287 2.86 -1.70 -9.20
C ILE A 287 2.17 -0.43 -8.66
N PRO A 288 2.73 0.78 -8.91
CA PRO A 288 2.03 2.01 -8.56
C PRO A 288 0.70 2.13 -9.32
N ARG A 289 -0.37 2.48 -8.61
CA ARG A 289 -1.74 2.54 -9.13
C ARG A 289 -2.33 3.93 -8.90
N GLU A 290 -2.90 4.52 -9.95
CA GLU A 290 -3.71 5.72 -9.80
C GLU A 290 -5.10 5.36 -9.30
N LEU A 291 -5.51 6.00 -8.20
CA LEU A 291 -6.80 5.78 -7.58
C LEU A 291 -7.85 6.74 -8.16
N GLY A 292 -9.06 6.24 -8.30
CA GLY A 292 -10.22 7.00 -8.74
C GLY A 292 -11.51 6.45 -8.13
N LEU A 293 -12.63 7.01 -8.54
CA LEU A 293 -13.95 6.57 -8.09
C LEU A 293 -14.86 6.26 -9.29
N THR A 294 -15.69 5.24 -9.14
CA THR A 294 -16.77 4.93 -10.09
C THR A 294 -18.04 4.53 -9.34
N LYS A 295 -19.20 4.53 -10.04
CA LYS A 295 -20.47 4.07 -9.47
C LYS A 295 -20.80 2.66 -9.94
N ILE A 296 -21.07 1.76 -8.99
CA ILE A 296 -21.56 0.41 -9.25
C ILE A 296 -22.90 0.22 -8.53
N GLY A 297 -23.98 0.15 -9.30
CA GLY A 297 -25.33 0.17 -8.72
C GLY A 297 -25.58 1.51 -8.05
N GLU A 298 -25.88 1.51 -6.76
CA GLU A 298 -26.08 2.72 -5.97
C GLU A 298 -24.84 3.18 -5.19
N GLU A 299 -23.74 2.40 -5.21
CA GLU A 299 -22.56 2.69 -4.45
C GLU A 299 -21.44 3.31 -5.29
N ILE A 300 -20.73 4.27 -4.74
CA ILE A 300 -19.46 4.79 -5.25
C ILE A 300 -18.35 3.94 -4.65
N VAL A 301 -17.53 3.36 -5.51
CA VAL A 301 -16.44 2.46 -5.14
C VAL A 301 -15.09 2.97 -5.65
N LEU A 302 -14.03 2.55 -4.99
CA LEU A 302 -12.67 2.88 -5.39
C LEU A 302 -12.28 2.13 -6.67
N THR A 303 -11.58 2.79 -7.56
CA THR A 303 -10.94 2.19 -8.74
C THR A 303 -9.43 2.37 -8.66
N GLN A 304 -8.70 1.48 -9.31
CA GLN A 304 -7.25 1.47 -9.36
C GLN A 304 -6.81 1.21 -10.80
N GLN A 305 -5.96 2.08 -11.34
CA GLN A 305 -5.37 1.90 -12.67
C GLN A 305 -3.84 1.86 -12.56
N PRO A 306 -3.18 0.79 -13.05
CA PRO A 306 -1.72 0.71 -12.97
C PRO A 306 -1.07 1.76 -13.87
N LEU A 307 0.11 2.23 -13.48
CA LEU A 307 0.87 3.21 -14.25
C LEU A 307 1.73 2.59 -15.37
N CYS A 308 1.59 1.29 -15.60
CA CYS A 308 2.24 0.57 -16.69
C CYS A 308 1.21 -0.18 -17.54
N SER A 309 1.63 -0.57 -18.74
CA SER A 309 0.80 -1.42 -19.60
C SER A 309 0.71 -2.85 -19.06
N PRO A 310 -0.45 -3.52 -19.17
CA PRO A 310 -0.58 -4.92 -18.78
C PRO A 310 0.30 -5.83 -19.65
N THR A 311 0.74 -6.95 -19.08
CA THR A 311 1.44 -8.00 -19.81
C THR A 311 0.50 -8.72 -20.77
N TYR A 312 -0.74 -8.96 -20.32
CA TYR A 312 -1.79 -9.61 -21.10
C TYR A 312 -3.14 -8.90 -20.92
N GLU A 313 -3.96 -8.94 -21.98
CA GLU A 313 -5.36 -8.54 -21.95
C GLU A 313 -6.25 -9.69 -22.41
N LEU A 314 -7.33 -9.95 -21.68
CA LEU A 314 -8.28 -11.04 -21.93
C LEU A 314 -9.69 -10.48 -22.04
N ILE A 315 -10.44 -10.92 -23.04
CA ILE A 315 -11.88 -10.67 -23.16
C ILE A 315 -12.61 -11.99 -22.96
N ILE A 316 -13.29 -12.13 -21.83
CA ILE A 316 -13.91 -13.36 -21.41
C ILE A 316 -15.41 -13.31 -21.70
N ASP A 317 -15.94 -14.36 -22.37
CA ASP A 317 -17.37 -14.64 -22.49
C ASP A 317 -17.85 -15.26 -21.16
N THR A 318 -18.67 -14.53 -20.42
CA THR A 318 -19.13 -14.94 -19.09
C THR A 318 -20.22 -16.03 -19.09
N THR A 319 -20.68 -16.45 -20.28
CA THR A 319 -21.57 -17.60 -20.40
C THR A 319 -20.84 -18.95 -20.27
N LYS A 320 -19.49 -18.91 -20.29
CA LYS A 320 -18.62 -20.08 -20.19
C LYS A 320 -17.61 -19.91 -19.08
N LYS A 321 -17.17 -21.03 -18.51
CA LYS A 321 -16.00 -21.03 -17.63
C LYS A 321 -14.76 -20.76 -18.46
N HIS A 322 -13.91 -19.89 -17.97
CA HIS A 322 -12.63 -19.58 -18.59
C HIS A 322 -11.50 -19.87 -17.62
N ARG A 323 -10.50 -20.60 -18.07
CA ARG A 323 -9.27 -20.89 -17.34
C ARG A 323 -8.08 -20.61 -18.23
N SER A 324 -7.16 -19.83 -17.72
CA SER A 324 -5.85 -19.63 -18.29
C SER A 324 -4.82 -19.88 -17.21
N GLY A 325 -3.61 -20.20 -17.56
CA GLY A 325 -2.56 -20.41 -16.57
C GLY A 325 -1.22 -19.94 -17.06
N LEU A 326 -0.42 -19.48 -16.15
CA LEU A 326 1.00 -19.33 -16.34
C LEU A 326 1.59 -20.71 -16.11
N THR A 327 1.99 -21.38 -17.18
CA THR A 327 2.34 -22.79 -17.21
C THR A 327 3.18 -23.24 -16.03
N GLY A 328 2.55 -24.05 -15.15
CA GLY A 328 3.24 -24.73 -14.05
C GLY A 328 3.23 -24.02 -12.70
N PHE A 329 2.59 -22.83 -12.52
CA PHE A 329 2.61 -22.21 -11.19
C PHE A 329 1.41 -21.32 -10.80
N VAL A 330 0.60 -20.83 -11.71
CA VAL A 330 -0.61 -20.03 -11.39
C VAL A 330 -1.73 -20.35 -12.36
N GLU A 331 -2.91 -20.59 -11.82
CA GLU A 331 -4.17 -20.66 -12.58
C GLU A 331 -4.98 -19.37 -12.37
N LEU A 332 -5.50 -18.77 -13.44
CA LEU A 332 -6.35 -17.60 -13.37
C LEU A 332 -7.53 -17.68 -14.34
N GLY A 333 -8.59 -16.94 -14.08
CA GLY A 333 -9.74 -16.97 -15.00
C GLY A 333 -11.02 -16.43 -14.40
N TYR A 334 -12.15 -16.97 -14.90
CA TYR A 334 -13.51 -16.61 -14.49
C TYR A 334 -14.38 -17.86 -14.28
N ASP A 335 -15.16 -17.86 -13.22
CA ASP A 335 -16.16 -18.89 -12.94
C ASP A 335 -17.58 -18.32 -13.02
N PRO A 336 -18.39 -18.74 -14.03
CA PRO A 336 -19.74 -18.23 -14.21
C PRO A 336 -20.71 -18.69 -13.11
N SER A 337 -20.41 -19.78 -12.40
CA SER A 337 -21.28 -20.29 -11.33
C SER A 337 -21.25 -19.40 -10.08
N THR A 338 -20.12 -18.73 -9.83
CA THR A 338 -19.92 -17.81 -8.72
C THR A 338 -19.90 -16.34 -9.15
N GLN A 339 -19.81 -16.08 -10.44
CA GLN A 339 -19.61 -14.75 -11.04
C GLN A 339 -18.33 -14.05 -10.52
N LYS A 340 -17.24 -14.82 -10.38
CA LYS A 340 -15.97 -14.33 -9.84
C LYS A 340 -14.83 -14.56 -10.82
N ILE A 341 -13.91 -13.61 -10.84
CA ILE A 341 -12.55 -13.85 -11.33
C ILE A 341 -11.72 -14.50 -10.23
N PHE A 342 -10.68 -15.21 -10.61
CA PHE A 342 -9.81 -15.89 -9.65
C PHE A 342 -8.35 -15.91 -10.10
N VAL A 343 -7.48 -16.00 -9.11
CA VAL A 343 -6.07 -16.40 -9.23
C VAL A 343 -5.86 -17.48 -8.16
N ASP A 344 -5.61 -18.71 -8.58
CA ASP A 344 -5.62 -19.90 -7.71
C ASP A 344 -6.88 -19.94 -6.82
N ASN A 345 -6.72 -19.82 -5.50
CA ASN A 345 -7.81 -19.87 -4.53
C ASN A 345 -8.40 -18.49 -4.17
N TYR A 346 -7.82 -17.41 -4.68
CA TYR A 346 -8.23 -16.04 -4.37
C TYR A 346 -9.24 -15.57 -5.41
N THR A 347 -10.34 -14.97 -4.97
CA THR A 347 -11.46 -14.63 -5.85
C THR A 347 -11.94 -13.21 -5.61
N ALA A 348 -12.37 -12.53 -6.67
CA ALA A 348 -13.02 -11.23 -6.61
C ALA A 348 -14.33 -11.22 -7.40
N ASP A 349 -15.34 -10.53 -6.86
CA ASP A 349 -16.60 -10.32 -7.55
C ASP A 349 -16.42 -9.43 -8.78
N VAL A 350 -17.12 -9.74 -9.87
CA VAL A 350 -17.11 -8.92 -11.09
C VAL A 350 -18.52 -8.73 -11.64
N LYS A 351 -18.73 -7.61 -12.31
CA LYS A 351 -19.99 -7.35 -13.02
C LYS A 351 -19.77 -7.40 -14.53
N PRO A 352 -20.25 -8.45 -15.23
CA PRO A 352 -20.16 -8.51 -16.67
C PRO A 352 -20.95 -7.38 -17.36
N VAL A 353 -20.41 -6.86 -18.44
CA VAL A 353 -21.11 -5.95 -19.34
C VAL A 353 -21.36 -6.67 -20.67
N ASN A 354 -22.62 -6.80 -21.07
CA ASN A 354 -23.02 -7.53 -22.29
C ASN A 354 -22.42 -8.97 -22.36
N ASN A 355 -22.48 -9.69 -21.25
CA ASN A 355 -21.90 -11.04 -21.09
C ASN A 355 -20.38 -11.10 -21.35
N ARG A 356 -19.66 -10.01 -21.12
CA ARG A 356 -18.20 -9.95 -21.26
C ARG A 356 -17.53 -9.30 -20.04
N ILE A 357 -16.34 -9.78 -19.74
CA ILE A 357 -15.42 -9.17 -18.78
C ILE A 357 -14.12 -8.90 -19.51
N HIS A 358 -13.58 -7.69 -19.35
CA HIS A 358 -12.25 -7.35 -19.81
C HIS A 358 -11.30 -7.44 -18.63
N LEU A 359 -10.39 -8.41 -18.67
CA LEU A 359 -9.35 -8.61 -17.67
C LEU A 359 -8.00 -8.16 -18.20
N LYS A 360 -7.18 -7.72 -17.31
CA LYS A 360 -5.78 -7.36 -17.54
C LYS A 360 -4.91 -8.07 -16.52
N VAL A 361 -3.73 -8.48 -16.95
CA VAL A 361 -2.79 -9.23 -16.13
C VAL A 361 -1.42 -8.58 -16.23
N LEU A 362 -0.81 -8.32 -15.08
CA LEU A 362 0.60 -7.99 -14.97
C LEU A 362 1.33 -9.25 -14.50
N VAL A 363 2.35 -9.67 -15.23
CA VAL A 363 3.19 -10.82 -14.90
C VAL A 363 4.63 -10.37 -14.83
N ASP A 364 5.24 -10.52 -13.68
CA ASP A 364 6.67 -10.26 -13.48
C ASP A 364 7.41 -11.54 -13.04
N GLN A 365 8.68 -11.45 -12.72
CA GLN A 365 9.51 -12.60 -12.36
C GLN A 365 8.95 -13.36 -11.14
N SER A 366 8.37 -12.65 -10.19
CA SER A 366 7.86 -13.23 -8.94
C SER A 366 6.50 -12.67 -8.51
N SER A 367 5.68 -12.23 -9.47
CA SER A 367 4.33 -11.72 -9.15
C SER A 367 3.34 -11.89 -10.30
N VAL A 368 2.07 -11.93 -9.90
CA VAL A 368 0.90 -11.83 -10.79
C VAL A 368 -0.09 -10.86 -10.18
N GLU A 369 -0.52 -9.86 -10.95
CA GLU A 369 -1.61 -8.96 -10.61
C GLU A 369 -2.71 -9.09 -11.67
N LEU A 370 -3.87 -9.65 -11.31
CA LEU A 370 -5.07 -9.74 -12.15
C LEU A 370 -6.04 -8.64 -11.78
N TYR A 371 -6.57 -7.92 -12.77
CA TYR A 371 -7.54 -6.86 -12.51
C TYR A 371 -8.55 -6.68 -13.65
N THR A 372 -9.71 -6.13 -13.32
CA THR A 372 -10.71 -5.73 -14.31
C THR A 372 -10.32 -4.41 -14.96
N SER A 373 -10.63 -4.23 -16.24
CA SER A 373 -10.24 -3.01 -16.98
C SER A 373 -10.87 -1.72 -16.44
N ASP A 374 -11.99 -1.82 -15.70
CA ASP A 374 -12.58 -0.71 -14.94
C ASP A 374 -11.83 -0.39 -13.64
N GLY A 375 -10.86 -1.23 -13.25
CA GLY A 375 -10.01 -1.04 -12.08
C GLY A 375 -10.68 -1.35 -10.74
N VAL A 376 -11.86 -1.95 -10.72
CA VAL A 376 -12.63 -2.18 -9.48
C VAL A 376 -12.15 -3.40 -8.72
N SER A 377 -11.90 -4.51 -9.44
CA SER A 377 -11.53 -5.78 -8.82
C SER A 377 -10.08 -6.11 -9.10
N TRP A 378 -9.33 -6.39 -8.05
CA TRP A 378 -7.90 -6.70 -8.08
C TRP A 378 -7.59 -7.95 -7.28
N ILE A 379 -6.65 -8.77 -7.80
CA ILE A 379 -6.07 -9.93 -7.12
C ILE A 379 -4.56 -9.87 -7.32
N THR A 380 -3.83 -9.57 -6.27
CA THR A 380 -2.37 -9.42 -6.27
C THR A 380 -1.71 -10.58 -5.53
N MET A 381 -0.73 -11.22 -6.15
CA MET A 381 0.00 -12.33 -5.56
C MET A 381 1.51 -12.26 -5.87
N ALA A 382 2.32 -12.42 -4.85
CA ALA A 382 3.71 -12.83 -4.99
C ALA A 382 3.75 -14.35 -5.28
N VAL A 383 4.46 -14.75 -6.32
CA VAL A 383 4.56 -16.14 -6.76
C VAL A 383 6.01 -16.47 -7.13
N PHE A 384 6.46 -17.66 -6.76
CA PHE A 384 7.87 -18.06 -6.93
C PHE A 384 7.95 -19.35 -7.73
N PRO A 385 7.85 -19.28 -9.08
CA PRO A 385 7.89 -20.46 -9.93
C PRO A 385 9.26 -21.16 -9.86
N GLN A 386 9.26 -22.48 -10.03
CA GLN A 386 10.52 -23.23 -10.14
C GLN A 386 11.35 -22.75 -11.34
N ALA A 387 12.66 -22.91 -11.24
CA ALA A 387 13.57 -22.57 -12.34
C ALA A 387 13.19 -23.31 -13.64
N GLY A 388 13.16 -22.60 -14.75
CA GLY A 388 12.81 -23.15 -16.07
C GLY A 388 11.31 -23.16 -16.41
N VAL A 389 10.44 -22.68 -15.51
CA VAL A 389 9.00 -22.53 -15.78
C VAL A 389 8.77 -21.33 -16.72
N THR A 390 7.98 -21.54 -17.76
CA THR A 390 7.59 -20.49 -18.71
C THR A 390 6.54 -19.58 -18.07
N ARG A 391 6.72 -18.26 -18.20
CA ARG A 391 5.76 -17.23 -17.73
C ARG A 391 4.78 -16.78 -18.82
N ALA A 392 4.60 -17.59 -19.86
CA ALA A 392 3.63 -17.32 -20.91
C ALA A 392 2.23 -17.77 -20.47
N LEU A 393 1.25 -16.90 -20.68
CA LEU A 393 -0.14 -17.22 -20.45
C LEU A 393 -0.61 -18.24 -21.51
N SER A 394 -1.19 -19.33 -21.09
CA SER A 394 -1.79 -20.34 -21.96
C SER A 394 -3.27 -20.52 -21.59
N ASP A 395 -4.10 -20.70 -22.59
CA ASP A 395 -5.53 -20.98 -22.42
C ASP A 395 -5.74 -22.49 -22.25
N PHE A 396 -6.48 -22.90 -21.25
CA PHE A 396 -6.78 -24.30 -20.98
C PHE A 396 -8.22 -24.70 -21.37
N GLY A 397 -8.99 -23.79 -21.97
CA GLY A 397 -10.35 -24.02 -22.47
C GLY A 397 -11.46 -23.71 -21.48
#